data_033fd68fe8aa96016cefc4a05ae8dd20
#
_entry.id   033fd68fe8aa96016cefc4a05ae8dd20
#
_cell.length_a   1.000
_cell.length_b   1.000
_cell.length_c   1.000
_cell.angle_alpha   90.00
_cell.angle_beta   90.00
_cell.angle_gamma   90.00
#
_symmetry.space_group_name_H-M   'P 1'
#
loop_
_entity.id
_entity.type
_entity.pdbx_description
1 polymer ?
#
loop_
_entity_poly.entity_id
_entity_poly.type
_entity_poly.pdbx_seq_one_letter_code
_entity_poly.pdbx_strand_id
1 'polypeptide(L)'
;MLGLNSANKSPRIPDGFVLLRSELISVRKINRLLSRCNQDTHQPRKLELALKNSDFYLTLLQKTSENLVGFVRVTSDKGLNANLWDLIAEPGDQQEKYMSIVVFKAIEIIRRELPGCSISVAAPLISLNPLKANGFLLDPNGIKTMGFRR
;
A
#
# COMPACT_ATOMS: atom_id res chain seq x y z
N MET A 1 -9.18 31.93 -6.31
CA MET A 1 -9.35 31.44 -4.91
C MET A 1 -9.26 29.94 -4.92
N LEU A 2 -8.13 29.43 -4.50
CA LEU A 2 -7.90 27.99 -4.39
C LEU A 2 -8.60 27.49 -3.13
N GLY A 3 -9.65 26.69 -3.31
CA GLY A 3 -10.31 25.99 -2.21
C GLY A 3 -9.36 24.98 -1.57
N LEU A 4 -8.65 25.41 -0.57
CA LEU A 4 -7.87 24.57 0.32
C LEU A 4 -8.82 23.91 1.32
N ASN A 5 -8.58 22.62 1.52
CA ASN A 5 -9.06 21.81 2.63
C ASN A 5 -10.43 21.13 2.50
N SER A 6 -10.47 20.07 1.71
CA SER A 6 -10.98 18.86 2.33
C SER A 6 -9.79 18.24 3.10
N ALA A 7 -9.68 18.50 4.38
CA ALA A 7 -8.83 17.70 5.25
C ALA A 7 -9.27 16.24 5.03
N ASN A 8 -8.43 15.44 4.35
CA ASN A 8 -8.69 14.02 4.16
C ASN A 8 -8.81 13.43 5.56
N LYS A 9 -10.05 13.24 5.98
CA LYS A 9 -10.35 12.64 7.27
C LYS A 9 -9.75 11.24 7.25
N SER A 10 -8.91 10.91 8.21
CA SER A 10 -8.36 9.56 8.35
C SER A 10 -9.45 8.52 8.19
N PRO A 11 -9.32 7.57 7.25
CA PRO A 11 -10.33 6.53 7.11
C PRO A 11 -10.38 5.72 8.40
N ARG A 12 -11.59 5.52 8.90
CA ARG A 12 -11.81 4.74 10.12
C ARG A 12 -11.47 3.28 9.86
N ILE A 13 -10.64 2.71 10.73
CA ILE A 13 -10.43 1.25 10.76
C ILE A 13 -11.71 0.60 11.28
N PRO A 14 -12.29 -0.36 10.55
CA PRO A 14 -13.52 -1.03 10.99
C PRO A 14 -13.33 -1.75 12.31
N ASP A 15 -14.40 -1.87 13.09
CA ASP A 15 -14.39 -2.65 14.32
C ASP A 15 -14.00 -4.10 14.02
N GLY A 16 -13.16 -4.69 14.85
CA GLY A 16 -12.65 -6.05 14.64
C GLY A 16 -11.43 -6.16 13.72
N PHE A 17 -10.90 -5.02 13.24
CA PHE A 17 -9.68 -4.97 12.43
C PHE A 17 -8.57 -4.24 13.16
N VAL A 18 -7.33 -4.53 12.77
CA VAL A 18 -6.14 -3.85 13.27
C VAL A 18 -5.17 -3.57 12.12
N LEU A 19 -4.60 -2.38 12.12
CA LEU A 19 -3.55 -1.97 11.19
C LEU A 19 -2.21 -2.03 11.92
N LEU A 20 -1.30 -2.87 11.42
CA LEU A 20 0.01 -3.09 12.01
C LEU A 20 1.12 -2.62 11.07
N ARG A 21 2.20 -2.12 11.66
CA ARG A 21 3.39 -1.68 10.93
C ARG A 21 4.54 -2.62 11.19
N SER A 22 5.09 -3.20 10.12
CA SER A 22 6.29 -4.05 10.13
C SER A 22 6.27 -5.18 11.16
N GLU A 23 5.08 -5.61 11.52
CA GLU A 23 4.89 -6.78 12.38
C GLU A 23 5.09 -8.06 11.57
N LEU A 24 5.61 -9.08 12.22
CA LEU A 24 5.86 -10.37 11.61
C LEU A 24 4.58 -10.92 10.97
N ILE A 25 4.65 -11.21 9.69
CA ILE A 25 3.57 -11.81 8.93
C ILE A 25 4.09 -12.97 8.07
N SER A 26 3.29 -14.01 7.95
CA SER A 26 3.59 -15.12 7.04
C SER A 26 3.54 -14.64 5.58
N VAL A 27 4.64 -14.83 4.84
CA VAL A 27 4.69 -14.55 3.40
C VAL A 27 3.64 -15.33 2.61
N ARG A 28 3.21 -16.47 3.13
CA ARG A 28 2.11 -17.25 2.55
C ARG A 28 0.79 -16.46 2.55
N LYS A 29 0.51 -15.70 3.60
CA LYS A 29 -0.69 -14.84 3.67
C LYS A 29 -0.63 -13.72 2.62
N ILE A 30 0.54 -13.11 2.44
CA ILE A 30 0.73 -12.07 1.41
C ILE A 30 0.53 -12.66 0.01
N ASN A 31 1.20 -13.78 -0.30
CA ASN A 31 1.07 -14.45 -1.59
C ASN A 31 -0.36 -14.90 -1.88
N ARG A 32 -1.07 -15.37 -0.86
CA ARG A 32 -2.48 -15.73 -1.00
C ARG A 32 -3.35 -14.53 -1.39
N LEU A 33 -3.10 -13.39 -0.76
CA LEU A 33 -3.83 -12.16 -1.08
C LEU A 33 -3.46 -11.62 -2.46
N LEU A 34 -2.18 -11.66 -2.85
CA LEU A 34 -1.72 -11.32 -4.21
C LEU A 34 -2.47 -12.16 -5.26
N SER A 35 -2.49 -13.47 -5.07
CA SER A 35 -3.19 -14.40 -5.98
C SER A 35 -4.68 -14.09 -6.09
N ARG A 36 -5.34 -13.78 -4.98
CA ARG A 36 -6.76 -13.39 -4.98
C ARG A 36 -7.03 -12.06 -5.68
N CYS A 37 -6.02 -11.19 -5.74
CA CYS A 37 -6.06 -9.91 -6.46
C CYS A 37 -5.60 -10.03 -7.92
N ASN A 38 -5.41 -11.24 -8.44
CA ASN A 38 -4.86 -11.51 -9.77
C ASN A 38 -3.50 -10.86 -10.02
N GLN A 39 -2.68 -10.76 -8.96
CA GLN A 39 -1.30 -10.30 -9.03
C GLN A 39 -0.34 -11.48 -8.95
N ASP A 40 0.85 -11.29 -9.53
CA ASP A 40 1.90 -12.29 -9.44
C ASP A 40 2.34 -12.50 -7.99
N THR A 41 2.50 -13.76 -7.61
CA THR A 41 3.06 -14.13 -6.32
C THR A 41 4.57 -14.07 -6.34
N HIS A 42 5.17 -13.93 -5.17
CA HIS A 42 6.62 -13.89 -5.00
C HIS A 42 7.15 -15.22 -4.46
N GLN A 43 8.37 -15.55 -4.85
CA GLN A 43 9.09 -16.64 -4.22
C GLN A 43 9.26 -16.33 -2.71
N PRO A 44 8.88 -17.26 -1.79
CA PRO A 44 8.82 -16.96 -0.35
C PRO A 44 10.09 -16.34 0.22
N ARG A 45 11.26 -16.92 -0.05
CA ARG A 45 12.55 -16.40 0.44
C ARG A 45 12.87 -14.99 -0.08
N LYS A 46 12.48 -14.69 -1.32
CA LYS A 46 12.66 -13.35 -1.90
C LYS A 46 11.72 -12.33 -1.27
N LEU A 47 10.49 -12.74 -0.99
CA LEU A 47 9.54 -11.87 -0.30
C LEU A 47 9.98 -11.57 1.13
N GLU A 48 10.46 -12.57 1.87
CA GLU A 48 11.04 -12.38 3.21
C GLU A 48 12.19 -11.37 3.19
N LEU A 49 13.10 -11.51 2.22
CA LEU A 49 14.22 -10.59 2.05
C LEU A 49 13.73 -9.18 1.71
N ALA A 50 12.75 -9.05 0.83
CA ALA A 50 12.17 -7.77 0.47
C ALA A 50 11.50 -7.08 1.66
N LEU A 51 10.76 -7.81 2.47
CA LEU A 51 10.15 -7.28 3.69
C LEU A 51 11.21 -6.77 4.67
N LYS A 52 12.27 -7.56 4.89
CA LYS A 52 13.37 -7.19 5.77
C LYS A 52 14.09 -5.91 5.31
N ASN A 53 14.24 -5.71 4.00
CA ASN A 53 14.95 -4.57 3.42
C ASN A 53 14.03 -3.38 3.08
N SER A 54 12.73 -3.50 3.29
CA SER A 54 11.78 -2.39 3.12
C SER A 54 11.91 -1.42 4.29
N ASP A 55 11.60 -0.15 4.04
CA ASP A 55 11.55 0.85 5.11
C ASP A 55 10.45 0.50 6.11
N PHE A 56 9.31 0.10 5.61
CA PHE A 56 8.22 -0.48 6.38
C PHE A 56 7.21 -1.16 5.46
N TYR A 57 6.32 -1.90 6.06
CA TYR A 57 5.11 -2.40 5.42
C TYR A 57 3.93 -2.34 6.39
N LEU A 58 2.74 -2.28 5.84
CA LEU A 58 1.51 -2.22 6.61
C LEU A 58 0.65 -3.44 6.30
N THR A 59 0.07 -3.99 7.35
CA THR A 59 -0.88 -5.10 7.27
C THR A 59 -2.18 -4.71 7.95
N LEU A 60 -3.29 -4.87 7.24
CA LEU A 60 -4.62 -4.74 7.80
C LEU A 60 -5.16 -6.15 8.04
N LEU A 61 -5.38 -6.49 9.29
CA LEU A 61 -5.78 -7.83 9.73
C LEU A 61 -7.15 -7.81 10.37
N GLN A 62 -7.92 -8.84 10.13
CA GLN A 62 -9.11 -9.14 10.90
C GLN A 62 -8.70 -9.84 12.21
N LYS A 63 -9.03 -9.26 13.37
CA LYS A 63 -8.53 -9.72 14.68
C LYS A 63 -8.90 -11.17 15.01
N THR A 64 -10.14 -11.58 14.70
CA THR A 64 -10.65 -12.90 15.08
C THR A 64 -10.07 -14.04 14.27
N SER A 65 -9.91 -13.85 12.96
CA SER A 65 -9.42 -14.86 12.02
C SER A 65 -7.94 -14.71 11.67
N GLU A 66 -7.35 -13.56 12.03
CA GLU A 66 -6.01 -13.15 11.59
C GLU A 66 -5.84 -13.12 10.06
N ASN A 67 -6.94 -13.00 9.32
CA ASN A 67 -6.91 -12.87 7.88
C ASN A 67 -6.34 -11.52 7.46
N LEU A 68 -5.38 -11.57 6.54
CA LEU A 68 -4.84 -10.39 5.90
C LEU A 68 -5.84 -9.87 4.87
N VAL A 69 -6.33 -8.65 5.05
CA VAL A 69 -7.31 -8.02 4.16
C VAL A 69 -6.77 -6.79 3.43
N GLY A 70 -5.62 -6.29 3.84
CA GLY A 70 -4.95 -5.18 3.15
C GLY A 70 -3.45 -5.21 3.40
N PHE A 71 -2.68 -4.81 2.39
CA PHE A 71 -1.22 -4.81 2.46
C PHE A 71 -0.62 -3.74 1.56
N VAL A 72 0.47 -3.16 2.00
CA VAL A 72 1.36 -2.32 1.19
C VAL A 72 2.77 -2.36 1.77
N ARG A 73 3.76 -2.38 0.90
CA ARG A 73 5.17 -2.34 1.24
C ARG A 73 5.78 -1.03 0.74
N VAL A 74 6.64 -0.42 1.52
CA VAL A 74 7.27 0.87 1.19
C VAL A 74 8.79 0.75 1.21
N THR A 75 9.41 1.23 0.13
CA THR A 75 10.85 1.39 0.01
C THR A 75 11.19 2.84 -0.28
N SER A 76 12.38 3.30 0.09
CA SER A 76 12.85 4.64 -0.20
C SER A 76 14.38 4.73 -0.25
N ASP A 77 14.87 5.79 -0.89
CA ASP A 77 16.27 6.19 -0.79
C ASP A 77 16.51 7.15 0.41
N LYS A 78 15.47 7.43 1.17
CA LYS A 78 15.45 8.34 2.34
C LYS A 78 15.78 9.81 2.02
N GLY A 79 15.85 10.15 0.76
CA GLY A 79 16.16 11.51 0.32
C GLY A 79 15.15 12.05 -0.69
N LEU A 80 15.02 11.39 -1.81
CA LEU A 80 14.23 11.88 -2.95
C LEU A 80 12.91 11.13 -3.14
N ASN A 81 12.90 9.82 -2.93
CA ASN A 81 11.78 8.96 -3.32
C ASN A 81 11.33 8.04 -2.21
N ALA A 82 10.02 7.85 -2.14
CA ALA A 82 9.38 6.75 -1.46
C ALA A 82 8.42 6.06 -2.43
N ASN A 83 8.43 4.74 -2.46
CA ASN A 83 7.64 3.96 -3.42
C ASN A 83 6.76 2.95 -2.70
N LEU A 84 5.50 2.88 -3.10
CA LEU A 84 4.56 1.87 -2.64
C LEU A 84 4.59 0.66 -3.58
N TRP A 85 4.67 -0.54 -2.99
CA TRP A 85 4.72 -1.82 -3.69
C TRP A 85 3.67 -2.78 -3.13
N ASP A 86 3.25 -3.71 -3.97
CA ASP A 86 2.35 -4.81 -3.57
C ASP A 86 1.08 -4.30 -2.87
N LEU A 87 0.51 -3.18 -3.38
CA LEU A 87 -0.74 -2.64 -2.86
C LEU A 87 -1.90 -3.53 -3.25
N ILE A 88 -2.43 -4.23 -2.28
CA ILE A 88 -3.50 -5.22 -2.44
C ILE A 88 -4.49 -5.17 -1.28
N ALA A 89 -5.72 -5.55 -1.56
CA ALA A 89 -6.74 -5.74 -0.54
C ALA A 89 -7.70 -6.85 -0.93
N GLU A 90 -8.32 -7.46 0.06
CA GLU A 90 -9.27 -8.55 -0.12
C GLU A 90 -10.36 -8.18 -1.12
N PRO A 91 -10.55 -8.95 -2.20
CA PRO A 91 -11.62 -8.71 -3.17
C PRO A 91 -13.01 -8.71 -2.54
N GLY A 92 -13.87 -7.82 -3.00
CA GLY A 92 -15.24 -7.68 -2.51
C GLY A 92 -15.64 -6.21 -2.31
N ASP A 93 -16.78 -5.99 -1.70
CA ASP A 93 -17.38 -4.66 -1.53
C ASP A 93 -16.55 -3.69 -0.68
N GLN A 94 -15.66 -4.21 0.17
CA GLN A 94 -14.82 -3.42 1.07
C GLN A 94 -13.39 -3.21 0.53
N GLN A 95 -13.07 -3.72 -0.63
CA GLN A 95 -11.70 -3.71 -1.16
C GLN A 95 -11.11 -2.30 -1.27
N GLU A 96 -11.84 -1.36 -1.86
CA GLU A 96 -11.37 0.03 -1.99
C GLU A 96 -11.18 0.69 -0.62
N LYS A 97 -12.05 0.38 0.33
CA LYS A 97 -11.93 0.88 1.71
C LYS A 97 -10.68 0.36 2.40
N TYR A 98 -10.39 -0.94 2.29
CA TYR A 98 -9.18 -1.52 2.87
C TYR A 98 -7.91 -0.96 2.22
N MET A 99 -7.90 -0.80 0.90
CA MET A 99 -6.79 -0.13 0.20
C MET A 99 -6.60 1.30 0.67
N SER A 100 -7.68 2.07 0.78
CA SER A 100 -7.62 3.46 1.23
C SER A 100 -7.03 3.59 2.64
N ILE A 101 -7.34 2.67 3.54
CA ILE A 101 -6.79 2.64 4.90
C ILE A 101 -5.26 2.48 4.86
N VAL A 102 -4.75 1.49 4.14
CA VAL A 102 -3.30 1.24 4.10
C VAL A 102 -2.55 2.33 3.35
N VAL A 103 -3.13 2.89 2.27
CA VAL A 103 -2.53 4.01 1.51
C VAL A 103 -2.47 5.27 2.37
N PHE A 104 -3.57 5.64 3.01
CA PHE A 104 -3.62 6.82 3.88
C PHE A 104 -2.54 6.75 4.97
N LYS A 105 -2.44 5.61 5.65
CA LYS A 105 -1.46 5.41 6.72
C LYS A 105 -0.02 5.41 6.19
N ALA A 106 0.22 4.80 5.04
CA ALA A 106 1.53 4.83 4.41
C ALA A 106 1.98 6.26 4.09
N ILE A 107 1.10 7.08 3.50
CA ILE A 107 1.38 8.49 3.23
C ILE A 107 1.66 9.27 4.51
N GLU A 108 0.86 9.06 5.56
CA GLU A 108 1.05 9.71 6.86
C GLU A 108 2.44 9.41 7.43
N ILE A 109 2.85 8.14 7.42
CA ILE A 109 4.17 7.72 7.90
C ILE A 109 5.29 8.32 7.04
N ILE A 110 5.17 8.25 5.71
CA ILE A 110 6.17 8.81 4.79
C ILE A 110 6.36 10.31 5.03
N ARG A 111 5.27 11.07 5.12
CA ARG A 111 5.35 12.52 5.36
C ARG A 111 6.02 12.87 6.67
N ARG A 112 5.84 12.05 7.70
CA ARG A 112 6.43 12.28 9.02
C ARG A 112 7.89 11.85 9.09
N GLU A 113 8.24 10.70 8.51
CA GLU A 113 9.55 10.06 8.69
C GLU A 113 10.50 10.27 7.51
N LEU A 114 9.96 10.55 6.33
CA LEU A 114 10.69 10.78 5.08
C LEU A 114 10.25 12.11 4.44
N PRO A 115 10.35 13.23 5.18
CA PRO A 115 9.85 14.51 4.69
C PRO A 115 10.55 14.94 3.39
N GLY A 116 9.77 15.46 2.45
CA GLY A 116 10.28 15.93 1.16
C GLY A 116 10.46 14.86 0.09
N CYS A 117 10.33 13.59 0.41
CA CYS A 117 10.33 12.53 -0.60
C CYS A 117 9.09 12.62 -1.52
N SER A 118 9.29 12.47 -2.82
CA SER A 118 8.19 12.20 -3.73
C SER A 118 7.65 10.80 -3.48
N ILE A 119 6.33 10.62 -3.61
CA ILE A 119 5.68 9.33 -3.38
C ILE A 119 5.15 8.81 -4.70
N SER A 120 5.53 7.61 -5.09
CA SER A 120 5.06 6.95 -6.30
C SER A 120 4.60 5.53 -6.04
N VAL A 121 3.80 5.02 -6.96
CA VAL A 121 3.26 3.66 -6.90
C VAL A 121 3.06 3.10 -8.31
N ALA A 122 3.48 1.86 -8.53
CA ALA A 122 3.08 1.08 -9.70
C ALA A 122 1.69 0.49 -9.41
N ALA A 123 0.65 1.23 -9.78
CA ALA A 123 -0.71 0.98 -9.34
C ALA A 123 -1.40 -0.08 -10.21
N PRO A 124 -1.89 -1.19 -9.64
CA PRO A 124 -2.84 -2.05 -10.34
C PRO A 124 -4.16 -1.31 -10.57
N LEU A 125 -4.88 -1.65 -11.64
CA LEU A 125 -6.13 -0.95 -12.02
C LEU A 125 -7.11 -0.77 -10.85
N ILE A 126 -7.24 -1.79 -10.03
CA ILE A 126 -8.17 -1.80 -8.89
C ILE A 126 -7.80 -0.77 -7.81
N SER A 127 -6.56 -0.32 -7.76
CA SER A 127 -6.09 0.64 -6.77
C SER A 127 -6.26 2.11 -7.20
N LEU A 128 -6.68 2.38 -8.43
CA LEU A 128 -6.73 3.75 -8.96
C LEU A 128 -7.68 4.65 -8.17
N ASN A 129 -8.87 4.19 -7.84
CA ASN A 129 -9.83 5.00 -7.06
C ASN A 129 -9.33 5.30 -5.64
N PRO A 130 -8.89 4.32 -4.83
CA PRO A 130 -8.31 4.59 -3.52
C PRO A 130 -7.09 5.53 -3.58
N LEU A 131 -6.23 5.37 -4.58
CA LEU A 131 -5.05 6.23 -4.73
C LEU A 131 -5.44 7.66 -5.10
N LYS A 132 -6.34 7.86 -6.05
CA LYS A 132 -6.86 9.19 -6.40
C LYS A 132 -7.53 9.87 -5.21
N ALA A 133 -8.32 9.13 -4.43
CA ALA A 133 -8.95 9.63 -3.22
C ALA A 133 -7.92 10.09 -2.16
N ASN A 134 -6.70 9.55 -2.20
CA ASN A 134 -5.58 9.93 -1.34
C ASN A 134 -4.60 10.93 -1.99
N GLY A 135 -4.98 11.55 -3.11
CA GLY A 135 -4.22 12.64 -3.73
C GLY A 135 -3.21 12.23 -4.80
N PHE A 136 -3.21 10.97 -5.21
CA PHE A 136 -2.36 10.52 -6.33
C PHE A 136 -2.95 10.96 -7.68
N LEU A 137 -2.05 11.28 -8.60
CA LEU A 137 -2.38 11.62 -9.99
C LEU A 137 -1.91 10.49 -10.90
N LEU A 138 -2.74 10.15 -11.88
CA LEU A 138 -2.37 9.18 -12.91
C LEU A 138 -1.41 9.83 -13.92
N ASP A 139 -0.30 9.15 -14.22
CA ASP A 139 0.70 9.57 -15.20
C ASP A 139 1.12 11.05 -15.05
N PRO A 140 1.58 11.50 -13.88
CA PRO A 140 1.94 12.89 -13.66
C PRO A 140 3.03 13.31 -14.66
N ASN A 141 2.80 14.40 -15.40
CA ASN A 141 3.72 14.90 -16.44
C ASN A 141 4.06 13.87 -17.53
N GLY A 142 3.16 12.94 -17.82
CA GLY A 142 3.34 11.93 -18.86
C GLY A 142 4.34 10.82 -18.53
N ILE A 143 4.74 10.69 -17.26
CA ILE A 143 5.61 9.59 -16.81
C ILE A 143 4.87 8.26 -16.90
N LYS A 144 5.49 7.28 -17.54
CA LYS A 144 4.97 5.92 -17.69
C LYS A 144 5.85 4.91 -16.95
N THR A 145 5.22 3.91 -16.37
CA THR A 145 5.95 2.75 -15.84
C THR A 145 6.38 1.85 -16.98
N MET A 146 7.64 1.46 -16.97
CA MET A 146 8.20 0.50 -17.93
C MET A 146 8.87 -0.64 -17.17
N GLY A 147 8.59 -1.87 -17.59
CA GLY A 147 9.19 -3.06 -17.00
C GLY A 147 10.25 -3.67 -17.92
N PHE A 148 11.36 -4.12 -17.35
CA PHE A 148 12.34 -4.89 -18.09
C PHE A 148 11.87 -6.34 -18.23
N ARG A 149 11.82 -6.83 -19.45
CA ARG A 149 11.47 -8.22 -19.75
C ARG A 149 12.66 -9.12 -19.47
N ARG A 150 12.48 -10.10 -18.59
CA ARG A 150 13.47 -11.12 -18.25
C ARG A 150 13.42 -12.27 -19.24
#